data_83bedc3b051bacf1425242ff4c108aae
#
_entry.id   83bedc3b051bacf1425242ff4c108aae
#
_cell.length_a   1.000
_cell.length_b   1.000
_cell.length_c   1.000
_cell.angle_alpha   90.00
_cell.angle_beta   90.00
_cell.angle_gamma   90.00
#
_symmetry.space_group_name_H-M   'P 1'
#
loop_
_entity.id
_entity.type
_entity.pdbx_description
1 polymer ?
#
loop_
_entity_poly.entity_id
_entity_poly.type
_entity_poly.pdbx_seq_one_letter_code
_entity_poly.pdbx_strand_id
1 'polypeptide(L)'
;MNKNLITLALILLQMNIMAQTIDYHQKAADLVLKMTIEEKASLCSGLTSWMTKPVERLNIPSIYMTDGPHGLRKSEGNDFSKTVQATCFPTASALASSWDVDLLHKVGVALGQECQANDVQIILGPGVNMKRSPLCGRNFEYFSEDPVLAGNMAAAFIQGVQSQGVGTSLKHFAAN
;
A
#
# COMPACT_ATOMS: atom_id res chain seq x y z
N MET A 1 15.59 23.32 -45.29
CA MET A 1 14.94 23.10 -44.00
C MET A 1 16.03 22.86 -42.95
N ASN A 2 16.09 23.68 -41.92
CA ASN A 2 17.23 23.76 -40.99
C ASN A 2 17.23 22.50 -40.09
N LYS A 3 18.34 21.69 -40.14
CA LYS A 3 18.46 20.44 -39.37
C LYS A 3 18.19 20.64 -37.87
N ASN A 4 18.58 21.78 -37.33
CA ASN A 4 18.35 22.14 -35.91
C ASN A 4 16.87 22.32 -35.58
N LEU A 5 16.05 22.81 -36.54
CA LEU A 5 14.59 22.95 -36.35
C LEU A 5 13.90 21.58 -36.30
N ILE A 6 14.34 20.64 -37.12
CA ILE A 6 13.82 19.26 -37.13
C ILE A 6 14.17 18.54 -35.84
N THR A 7 15.42 18.69 -35.36
CA THR A 7 15.85 18.09 -34.10
C THR A 7 15.07 18.66 -32.89
N LEU A 8 14.86 19.98 -32.87
CA LEU A 8 14.09 20.62 -31.82
C LEU A 8 12.62 20.17 -31.83
N ALA A 9 12.01 20.05 -33.01
CA ALA A 9 10.64 19.56 -33.17
C ALA A 9 10.49 18.09 -32.72
N LEU A 10 11.49 17.25 -33.00
CA LEU A 10 11.50 15.85 -32.55
C LEU A 10 11.67 15.73 -31.03
N ILE A 11 12.50 16.58 -30.41
CA ILE A 11 12.67 16.61 -28.95
C ILE A 11 11.37 17.09 -28.30
N LEU A 12 10.72 18.13 -28.81
CA LEU A 12 9.43 18.61 -28.30
C LEU A 12 8.30 17.58 -28.47
N LEU A 13 8.32 16.81 -29.56
CA LEU A 13 7.37 15.72 -29.79
C LEU A 13 7.60 14.56 -28.79
N GLN A 14 8.85 14.20 -28.51
CA GLN A 14 9.19 13.19 -27.52
C GLN A 14 8.83 13.63 -26.09
N MET A 15 9.01 14.90 -25.74
CA MET A 15 8.60 15.43 -24.43
C MET A 15 7.08 15.38 -24.24
N ASN A 16 6.28 15.58 -25.29
CA ASN A 16 4.81 15.45 -25.20
C ASN A 16 4.36 13.99 -25.06
N ILE A 17 5.10 13.01 -25.58
CA ILE A 17 4.79 11.58 -25.43
C ILE A 17 5.07 11.10 -24.00
N MET A 18 6.05 11.70 -23.31
CA MET A 18 6.43 11.34 -21.92
C MET A 18 5.49 11.94 -20.86
N ALA A 19 4.57 12.84 -21.22
CA ALA A 19 3.76 13.60 -20.27
C ALA A 19 2.29 13.15 -20.17
N GLN A 20 1.90 12.01 -20.73
CA GLN A 20 0.59 11.43 -20.43
C GLN A 20 0.66 10.71 -19.08
N THR A 21 0.46 11.45 -17.99
CA THR A 21 0.17 10.85 -16.68
C THR A 21 -1.11 10.03 -16.82
N ILE A 22 -0.98 8.72 -16.58
CA ILE A 22 -2.14 7.83 -16.57
C ILE A 22 -3.05 8.27 -15.43
N ASP A 23 -4.25 8.73 -15.76
CA ASP A 23 -5.29 8.98 -14.77
C ASP A 23 -5.91 7.64 -14.32
N TYR A 24 -5.37 7.10 -13.24
CA TYR A 24 -5.85 5.86 -12.66
C TYR A 24 -7.26 5.98 -12.08
N HIS A 25 -7.68 7.17 -11.64
CA HIS A 25 -9.05 7.41 -11.17
C HIS A 25 -10.05 7.27 -12.31
N GLN A 26 -9.76 7.89 -13.45
CA GLN A 26 -10.62 7.75 -14.63
C GLN A 26 -10.67 6.30 -15.11
N LYS A 27 -9.53 5.61 -15.18
CA LYS A 27 -9.49 4.19 -15.54
C LYS A 27 -10.33 3.31 -14.60
N ALA A 28 -10.23 3.54 -13.30
CA ALA A 28 -11.02 2.80 -12.30
C ALA A 28 -12.51 3.09 -12.47
N ALA A 29 -12.91 4.35 -12.68
CA ALA A 29 -14.29 4.73 -12.92
C ALA A 29 -14.84 4.05 -14.19
N ASP A 30 -14.09 4.05 -15.28
CA ASP A 30 -14.47 3.40 -16.53
C ASP A 30 -14.63 1.87 -16.38
N LEU A 31 -13.80 1.23 -15.57
CA LEU A 31 -13.93 -0.20 -15.25
C LEU A 31 -15.21 -0.44 -14.42
N VAL A 32 -15.45 0.36 -13.39
CA VAL A 32 -16.65 0.25 -12.54
C VAL A 32 -17.93 0.44 -13.35
N LEU A 33 -17.94 1.33 -14.34
CA LEU A 33 -19.10 1.50 -15.25
C LEU A 33 -19.38 0.26 -16.12
N LYS A 34 -18.34 -0.52 -16.46
CA LYS A 34 -18.45 -1.74 -17.26
C LYS A 34 -18.84 -2.98 -16.44
N MET A 35 -18.73 -2.91 -15.11
CA MET A 35 -19.02 -4.03 -14.22
C MET A 35 -20.50 -4.23 -14.02
N THR A 36 -20.93 -5.51 -13.94
CA THR A 36 -22.28 -5.87 -13.48
C THR A 36 -22.38 -5.65 -11.97
N ILE A 37 -23.61 -5.69 -11.43
CA ILE A 37 -23.81 -5.53 -9.99
C ILE A 37 -23.21 -6.71 -9.21
N GLU A 38 -23.25 -7.92 -9.78
CA GLU A 38 -22.68 -9.13 -9.20
C GLU A 38 -21.14 -9.03 -9.15
N GLU A 39 -20.52 -8.51 -10.21
CA GLU A 39 -19.07 -8.29 -10.25
C GLU A 39 -18.64 -7.24 -9.22
N LYS A 40 -19.39 -6.14 -9.08
CA LYS A 40 -19.15 -5.13 -8.03
C LYS A 40 -19.27 -5.74 -6.64
N ALA A 41 -20.34 -6.50 -6.40
CA ALA A 41 -20.55 -7.19 -5.13
C ALA A 41 -19.45 -8.23 -4.84
N SER A 42 -18.95 -8.90 -5.88
CA SER A 42 -17.87 -9.89 -5.74
C SER A 42 -16.56 -9.28 -5.26
N LEU A 43 -16.25 -8.04 -5.64
CA LEU A 43 -15.05 -7.33 -5.17
C LEU A 43 -15.13 -6.93 -3.69
N CYS A 44 -16.34 -6.84 -3.12
CA CYS A 44 -16.54 -6.61 -1.69
C CYS A 44 -16.40 -7.88 -0.85
N SER A 45 -16.18 -9.02 -1.50
CA SER A 45 -16.04 -10.34 -0.87
C SER A 45 -14.73 -10.98 -1.31
N GLY A 46 -13.99 -11.57 -0.36
CA GLY A 46 -12.73 -12.25 -0.71
C GLY A 46 -12.93 -13.51 -1.55
N LEU A 47 -11.91 -13.87 -2.32
CA LEU A 47 -11.73 -15.22 -2.87
C LEU A 47 -11.23 -16.16 -1.77
N THR A 48 -10.29 -15.66 -0.99
CA THR A 48 -9.76 -16.28 0.23
C THR A 48 -9.69 -15.21 1.33
N SER A 49 -9.11 -15.54 2.48
CA SER A 49 -8.85 -14.57 3.56
C SER A 49 -7.91 -13.43 3.12
N TRP A 50 -7.10 -13.66 2.09
CA TRP A 50 -6.02 -12.75 1.67
C TRP A 50 -6.11 -12.29 0.21
N MET A 51 -7.09 -12.76 -0.56
CA MET A 51 -7.18 -12.46 -1.98
C MET A 51 -8.55 -11.92 -2.36
N THR A 52 -8.57 -10.93 -3.22
CA THR A 52 -9.82 -10.47 -3.87
C THR A 52 -10.24 -11.45 -4.97
N LYS A 53 -11.53 -11.46 -5.31
CA LYS A 53 -12.01 -12.18 -6.50
C LYS A 53 -11.57 -11.43 -7.76
N PRO A 54 -11.07 -12.14 -8.79
CA PRO A 54 -10.80 -11.52 -10.08
C PRO A 54 -12.09 -11.20 -10.82
N VAL A 55 -12.04 -10.25 -11.76
CA VAL A 55 -13.09 -10.04 -12.76
C VAL A 55 -12.48 -10.28 -14.14
N GLU A 56 -12.38 -11.53 -14.54
CA GLU A 56 -11.63 -11.98 -15.73
C GLU A 56 -12.12 -11.30 -17.01
N ARG A 57 -13.43 -11.13 -17.17
CA ARG A 57 -14.04 -10.45 -18.33
C ARG A 57 -13.50 -9.03 -18.55
N LEU A 58 -13.07 -8.37 -17.50
CA LEU A 58 -12.52 -7.00 -17.52
C LEU A 58 -11.00 -6.97 -17.31
N ASN A 59 -10.34 -8.13 -17.30
CA ASN A 59 -8.91 -8.28 -16.98
C ASN A 59 -8.52 -7.63 -15.64
N ILE A 60 -9.41 -7.71 -14.65
CA ILE A 60 -9.10 -7.29 -13.27
C ILE A 60 -8.57 -8.51 -12.54
N PRO A 61 -7.27 -8.52 -12.16
CA PRO A 61 -6.68 -9.68 -11.49
C PRO A 61 -7.14 -9.77 -10.04
N SER A 62 -6.95 -10.94 -9.45
CA SER A 62 -6.97 -11.09 -8.00
C SER A 62 -5.80 -10.32 -7.39
N ILE A 63 -6.05 -9.61 -6.29
CA ILE A 63 -5.06 -8.85 -5.54
C ILE A 63 -4.79 -9.60 -4.24
N TYR A 64 -3.52 -9.90 -3.97
CA TYR A 64 -3.08 -10.46 -2.70
C TYR A 64 -2.80 -9.33 -1.70
N MET A 65 -3.42 -9.40 -0.54
CA MET A 65 -3.19 -8.51 0.57
C MET A 65 -2.83 -9.31 1.82
N THR A 66 -1.96 -8.79 2.66
CA THR A 66 -1.56 -9.49 3.88
C THR A 66 -1.27 -8.55 5.02
N ASP A 67 -1.27 -9.13 6.23
CA ASP A 67 -0.89 -8.41 7.43
C ASP A 67 0.61 -8.15 7.50
N GLY A 68 1.04 -7.27 8.37
CA GLY A 68 2.44 -7.06 8.69
C GLY A 68 2.94 -5.62 8.68
N PRO A 69 2.33 -4.70 9.45
CA PRO A 69 2.85 -3.32 9.57
C PRO A 69 4.24 -3.25 10.22
N HIS A 70 4.68 -4.32 10.90
CA HIS A 70 6.00 -4.43 11.53
C HIS A 70 6.90 -5.48 10.86
N GLY A 71 6.56 -5.89 9.65
CA GLY A 71 7.22 -6.90 8.86
C GLY A 71 6.21 -7.76 8.12
N LEU A 72 6.54 -8.15 6.90
CA LEU A 72 5.66 -8.91 6.04
C LEU A 72 5.21 -10.22 6.73
N ARG A 73 3.90 -10.44 6.80
CA ARG A 73 3.32 -11.67 7.36
C ARG A 73 2.50 -12.41 6.28
N LYS A 74 3.18 -12.89 5.26
CA LYS A 74 2.55 -13.69 4.22
C LYS A 74 2.49 -15.17 4.64
N SER A 75 1.28 -15.76 4.64
CA SER A 75 1.12 -17.19 4.93
C SER A 75 1.66 -18.06 3.80
N GLU A 76 2.27 -19.20 4.16
CA GLU A 76 2.64 -20.23 3.20
C GLU A 76 1.43 -21.12 2.91
N GLY A 77 0.85 -20.94 1.72
CA GLY A 77 -0.37 -21.66 1.34
C GLY A 77 -1.57 -21.28 2.22
N ASN A 78 -2.30 -22.29 2.72
CA ASN A 78 -3.48 -22.11 3.57
C ASN A 78 -3.19 -22.23 5.07
N ASP A 79 -1.93 -22.39 5.45
CA ASP A 79 -1.52 -22.55 6.85
C ASP A 79 -1.13 -21.21 7.46
N PHE A 80 -2.02 -20.63 8.27
CA PHE A 80 -1.78 -19.34 8.93
C PHE A 80 -0.68 -19.38 10.00
N SER A 81 -0.26 -20.57 10.43
CA SER A 81 0.84 -20.74 11.39
C SER A 81 2.22 -20.65 10.72
N LYS A 82 2.29 -20.84 9.40
CA LYS A 82 3.51 -20.78 8.61
C LYS A 82 3.54 -19.53 7.77
N THR A 83 4.58 -18.75 7.92
CA THR A 83 4.78 -17.52 7.17
C THR A 83 6.13 -17.53 6.48
N VAL A 84 6.21 -16.83 5.35
CA VAL A 84 7.49 -16.60 4.67
C VAL A 84 8.45 -15.87 5.62
N GLN A 85 9.73 -16.12 5.43
CA GLN A 85 10.76 -15.37 6.17
C GLN A 85 10.77 -13.91 5.72
N ALA A 86 10.73 -12.99 6.68
CA ALA A 86 10.72 -11.56 6.44
C ALA A 86 11.42 -10.83 7.59
N THR A 87 11.75 -9.56 7.37
CA THR A 87 12.33 -8.70 8.39
C THR A 87 11.32 -8.40 9.50
N CYS A 88 11.70 -8.61 10.74
CA CYS A 88 10.93 -8.14 11.89
C CYS A 88 11.40 -6.71 12.23
N PHE A 89 10.65 -5.71 11.78
CA PHE A 89 10.89 -4.32 12.14
C PHE A 89 10.43 -4.02 13.57
N PRO A 90 10.97 -2.96 14.21
CA PRO A 90 10.49 -2.52 15.51
C PRO A 90 8.99 -2.20 15.48
N THR A 91 8.33 -2.32 16.64
CA THR A 91 6.91 -1.96 16.76
C THR A 91 6.66 -0.48 16.44
N ALA A 92 5.42 -0.13 16.08
CA ALA A 92 5.07 1.27 15.80
C ALA A 92 5.37 2.20 16.98
N SER A 93 5.18 1.74 18.20
CA SER A 93 5.56 2.49 19.41
C SER A 93 7.06 2.80 19.47
N ALA A 94 7.90 1.83 19.14
CA ALA A 94 9.35 2.02 19.12
C ALA A 94 9.78 2.93 17.98
N LEU A 95 9.23 2.73 16.78
CA LEU A 95 9.51 3.56 15.62
C LEU A 95 9.09 5.03 15.85
N ALA A 96 7.92 5.26 16.44
CA ALA A 96 7.45 6.61 16.75
C ALA A 96 8.29 7.32 17.80
N SER A 97 8.93 6.57 18.71
CA SER A 97 9.84 7.14 19.71
C SER A 97 11.11 7.73 19.11
N SER A 98 11.42 7.44 17.85
CA SER A 98 12.53 8.07 17.13
C SER A 98 12.24 9.53 16.74
N TRP A 99 10.98 9.90 16.55
CA TRP A 99 10.53 11.19 15.98
C TRP A 99 11.12 11.47 14.59
N ASP A 100 11.60 10.43 13.91
CA ASP A 100 12.30 10.51 12.63
C ASP A 100 11.41 10.03 11.49
N VAL A 101 10.83 10.97 10.75
CA VAL A 101 9.97 10.68 9.59
C VAL A 101 10.75 10.05 8.43
N ASP A 102 12.04 10.39 8.27
CA ASP A 102 12.88 9.82 7.21
C ASP A 102 13.19 8.35 7.51
N LEU A 103 13.35 8.00 8.78
CA LEU A 103 13.47 6.60 9.21
C LEU A 103 12.19 5.82 8.87
N LEU A 104 11.02 6.38 9.17
CA LEU A 104 9.74 5.73 8.85
C LEU A 104 9.55 5.53 7.34
N HIS A 105 9.95 6.51 6.54
CA HIS A 105 9.94 6.36 5.08
C HIS A 105 10.85 5.20 4.63
N LYS A 106 12.08 5.12 5.16
CA LYS A 106 13.03 4.03 4.84
C LYS A 106 12.50 2.65 5.25
N VAL A 107 11.88 2.54 6.42
CA VAL A 107 11.19 1.30 6.86
C VAL A 107 10.08 0.94 5.89
N GLY A 108 9.27 1.92 5.47
CA GLY A 108 8.23 1.72 4.47
C GLY A 108 8.79 1.23 3.13
N VAL A 109 9.89 1.81 2.65
CA VAL A 109 10.58 1.36 1.42
C VAL A 109 11.04 -0.10 1.56
N ALA A 110 11.71 -0.45 2.66
CA ALA A 110 12.20 -1.80 2.87
C ALA A 110 11.06 -2.83 2.92
N LEU A 111 9.98 -2.51 3.64
CA LEU A 111 8.78 -3.36 3.68
C LEU A 111 8.12 -3.50 2.29
N GLY A 112 8.04 -2.41 1.52
CA GLY A 112 7.52 -2.43 0.16
C GLY A 112 8.35 -3.33 -0.77
N GLN A 113 9.67 -3.32 -0.64
CA GLN A 113 10.57 -4.22 -1.39
C GLN A 113 10.34 -5.68 -1.02
N GLU A 114 10.15 -6.01 0.27
CA GLU A 114 9.80 -7.37 0.69
C GLU A 114 8.43 -7.80 0.16
N CYS A 115 7.45 -6.90 0.13
CA CYS A 115 6.14 -7.15 -0.47
C CYS A 115 6.28 -7.48 -1.97
N GLN A 116 7.04 -6.70 -2.72
CA GLN A 116 7.30 -6.97 -4.14
C GLN A 116 7.98 -8.31 -4.36
N ALA A 117 9.00 -8.62 -3.57
CA ALA A 117 9.73 -9.90 -3.67
C ALA A 117 8.84 -11.12 -3.37
N ASN A 118 7.72 -10.91 -2.69
CA ASN A 118 6.78 -11.94 -2.29
C ASN A 118 5.41 -11.84 -2.99
N ASP A 119 5.28 -11.09 -4.08
CA ASP A 119 4.03 -10.94 -4.83
C ASP A 119 2.85 -10.48 -3.95
N VAL A 120 3.08 -9.50 -3.07
CA VAL A 120 2.06 -8.87 -2.23
C VAL A 120 1.76 -7.48 -2.78
N GLN A 121 0.52 -7.24 -3.17
CA GLN A 121 0.09 -5.98 -3.77
C GLN A 121 -0.37 -4.95 -2.73
N ILE A 122 -0.87 -5.40 -1.57
CA ILE A 122 -1.34 -4.52 -0.50
C ILE A 122 -0.88 -5.05 0.85
N ILE A 123 -0.24 -4.17 1.64
CA ILE A 123 0.03 -4.45 3.07
C ILE A 123 -1.07 -3.84 3.94
N LEU A 124 -1.59 -4.62 4.89
CA LEU A 124 -2.61 -4.18 5.84
C LEU A 124 -1.94 -3.40 6.99
N GLY A 125 -1.67 -2.17 6.73
CA GLY A 125 -0.99 -1.24 7.64
C GLY A 125 -0.77 0.12 7.00
N PRO A 126 -0.33 1.11 7.78
CA PRO A 126 -0.03 1.05 9.21
C PRO A 126 -1.27 1.14 10.11
N GLY A 127 -1.12 0.73 11.38
CA GLY A 127 -2.09 0.99 12.44
C GLY A 127 -1.90 2.41 13.01
N VAL A 128 -2.98 3.20 13.07
CA VAL A 128 -2.90 4.64 13.40
C VAL A 128 -3.87 5.06 14.49
N ASN A 129 -4.55 4.13 15.14
CA ASN A 129 -5.43 4.51 16.24
C ASN A 129 -4.65 5.21 17.35
N MET A 130 -5.25 6.23 17.94
CA MET A 130 -4.64 6.93 19.06
C MET A 130 -4.67 6.06 20.31
N LYS A 131 -3.58 6.06 21.07
CA LYS A 131 -3.46 5.32 22.34
C LYS A 131 -4.23 6.06 23.44
N ARG A 132 -5.53 5.79 23.55
CA ARG A 132 -6.41 6.49 24.49
C ARG A 132 -6.37 5.91 25.90
N SER A 133 -6.08 4.61 26.01
CA SER A 133 -6.01 3.90 27.28
C SER A 133 -4.72 3.08 27.34
N PRO A 134 -3.99 3.12 28.46
CA PRO A 134 -2.81 2.27 28.63
C PRO A 134 -3.15 0.78 28.71
N LEU A 135 -4.42 0.45 28.98
CA LEU A 135 -4.89 -0.94 29.07
C LEU A 135 -5.22 -1.57 27.71
N CYS A 136 -5.16 -0.82 26.61
CA CYS A 136 -5.38 -1.39 25.30
C CYS A 136 -4.23 -2.33 24.90
N GLY A 137 -4.54 -3.62 24.72
CA GLY A 137 -3.57 -4.66 24.38
C GLY A 137 -2.91 -4.49 23.02
N ARG A 138 -3.44 -3.58 22.16
CA ARG A 138 -2.92 -3.31 20.84
C ARG A 138 -2.09 -2.01 20.74
N ASN A 139 -1.80 -1.35 21.87
CA ASN A 139 -1.02 -0.11 21.86
C ASN A 139 0.38 -0.26 21.22
N PHE A 140 0.97 -1.46 21.25
CA PHE A 140 2.28 -1.72 20.66
C PHE A 140 2.31 -1.47 19.15
N GLU A 141 1.20 -1.69 18.44
CA GLU A 141 1.11 -1.56 16.98
C GLU A 141 0.67 -0.17 16.50
N TYR A 142 0.40 0.76 17.42
CA TYR A 142 0.04 2.14 17.11
C TYR A 142 1.19 3.10 17.45
N PHE A 143 1.28 4.19 16.69
CA PHE A 143 2.40 5.12 16.80
C PHE A 143 2.36 5.93 18.10
N SER A 144 1.27 6.67 18.36
CA SER A 144 1.22 7.63 19.46
C SER A 144 -0.20 7.88 19.99
N GLU A 145 -0.30 8.51 21.14
CA GLU A 145 -1.50 9.16 21.64
C GLU A 145 -1.70 10.53 20.98
N ASP A 146 -0.62 11.16 20.50
CA ASP A 146 -0.66 12.42 19.77
C ASP A 146 -1.00 12.18 18.29
N PRO A 147 -2.14 12.76 17.80
CA PRO A 147 -2.56 12.57 16.41
C PRO A 147 -1.61 13.23 15.41
N VAL A 148 -0.90 14.30 15.78
CA VAL A 148 0.05 14.97 14.88
C VAL A 148 1.26 14.09 14.64
N LEU A 149 1.85 13.52 15.71
CA LEU A 149 2.97 12.59 15.59
C LEU A 149 2.54 11.33 14.82
N ALA A 150 1.41 10.73 15.20
CA ALA A 150 0.91 9.52 14.54
C ALA A 150 0.66 9.76 13.05
N GLY A 151 0.07 10.90 12.68
CA GLY A 151 -0.20 11.26 11.28
C GLY A 151 1.07 11.43 10.46
N ASN A 152 2.07 12.16 10.96
CA ASN A 152 3.33 12.36 10.24
C ASN A 152 4.11 11.06 10.05
N MET A 153 4.21 10.23 11.10
CA MET A 153 4.88 8.93 11.02
C MET A 153 4.17 7.99 10.05
N ALA A 154 2.84 7.92 10.11
CA ALA A 154 2.04 7.11 9.20
C ALA A 154 2.17 7.57 7.75
N ALA A 155 2.13 8.86 7.49
CA ALA A 155 2.27 9.40 6.14
C ALA A 155 3.63 9.04 5.52
N ALA A 156 4.71 9.19 6.27
CA ALA A 156 6.06 8.84 5.82
C ALA A 156 6.18 7.32 5.52
N PHE A 157 5.66 6.48 6.41
CA PHE A 157 5.62 5.03 6.21
C PHE A 157 4.83 4.66 4.95
N ILE A 158 3.62 5.21 4.77
CA ILE A 158 2.78 4.96 3.60
C ILE A 158 3.49 5.38 2.31
N GLN A 159 4.08 6.57 2.29
CA GLN A 159 4.83 7.06 1.12
C GLN A 159 6.00 6.13 0.78
N GLY A 160 6.70 5.62 1.79
CA GLY A 160 7.77 4.65 1.61
C GLY A 160 7.29 3.36 0.95
N VAL A 161 6.24 2.75 1.46
CA VAL A 161 5.63 1.52 0.89
C VAL A 161 5.12 1.77 -0.53
N GLN A 162 4.37 2.85 -0.73
CA GLN A 162 3.78 3.17 -2.02
C GLN A 162 4.82 3.54 -3.09
N SER A 163 5.99 4.07 -2.68
CA SER A 163 7.10 4.31 -3.61
C SER A 163 7.62 3.03 -4.28
N GLN A 164 7.34 1.87 -3.70
CA GLN A 164 7.66 0.56 -4.24
C GLN A 164 6.50 -0.08 -5.04
N GLY A 165 5.43 0.68 -5.35
CA GLY A 165 4.28 0.17 -6.08
C GLY A 165 3.38 -0.77 -5.28
N VAL A 166 3.47 -0.76 -3.96
CA VAL A 166 2.65 -1.57 -3.05
C VAL A 166 1.60 -0.67 -2.39
N GLY A 167 0.34 -1.12 -2.36
CA GLY A 167 -0.73 -0.41 -1.69
C GLY A 167 -0.66 -0.57 -0.17
N THR A 168 -1.28 0.37 0.53
CA THR A 168 -1.39 0.35 2.00
C THR A 168 -2.85 0.40 2.41
N SER A 169 -3.19 -0.25 3.50
CA SER A 169 -4.51 -0.15 4.13
C SER A 169 -4.38 0.42 5.53
N LEU A 170 -4.63 1.72 5.64
CA LEU A 170 -4.64 2.42 6.92
C LEU A 170 -5.72 1.82 7.84
N LYS A 171 -5.35 1.46 9.08
CA LYS A 171 -6.22 0.73 10.00
C LYS A 171 -6.12 1.26 11.44
N HIS A 172 -7.08 1.01 12.32
CA HIS A 172 -8.31 0.26 12.16
C HIS A 172 -9.50 1.22 12.27
N PHE A 173 -10.40 1.18 11.35
CA PHE A 173 -11.63 1.94 11.44
C PHE A 173 -12.67 1.16 12.28
N ALA A 174 -13.16 1.74 13.40
CA ALA A 174 -12.64 2.92 14.07
C ALA A 174 -12.67 2.69 15.59
N ALA A 175 -11.97 3.56 16.34
CA ALA A 175 -11.98 3.56 17.81
C ALA A 175 -11.55 2.24 18.47
N ASN A 176 -10.53 1.61 17.93
CA ASN A 176 -9.93 0.42 18.51
C ASN A 176 -9.13 0.77 19.77
#